data_afc596c546db25cc2a8d1372012271a7
#
_entry.id   afc596c546db25cc2a8d1372012271a7
#
_cell.length_a   1.000
_cell.length_b   1.000
_cell.length_c   1.000
_cell.angle_alpha   90.00
_cell.angle_beta   90.00
_cell.angle_gamma   90.00
#
_symmetry.space_group_name_H-M   'P 1'
#
loop_
_entity.id
_entity.type
_entity.pdbx_description
1 polymer ?
#
loop_
_entity_poly.entity_id
_entity_poly.type
_entity_poly.pdbx_seq_one_letter_code
_entity_poly.pdbx_strand_id
1 'polypeptide(L)'
;MVIEIDFNSDEALYMQLRNQIILGIATSQYQEGEALPSVRSLADTIGINMHTVNKAYSVLKQEGFVKVDRRRGVIIAVDIDKLQAMEMIQKELRVLLAQASCKNISREEIHDMIDTIYNEYGGK
;
A
#
# COMPACT_ATOMS: atom_id res chain seq x y z
N MET A 1 12.64 5.51 -6.12
CA MET A 1 11.21 5.29 -5.81
C MET A 1 10.39 6.16 -6.74
N VAL A 2 9.52 5.54 -7.53
CA VAL A 2 8.66 6.27 -8.47
C VAL A 2 7.24 6.28 -7.89
N ILE A 3 6.80 7.46 -7.47
CA ILE A 3 5.47 7.66 -6.89
C ILE A 3 4.71 8.63 -7.77
N GLU A 4 3.54 8.20 -8.24
CA GLU A 4 2.66 9.02 -9.06
C GLU A 4 1.38 9.32 -8.30
N ILE A 5 1.11 10.61 -8.11
CA ILE A 5 -0.09 11.07 -7.40
C ILE A 5 -1.08 11.61 -8.43
N ASP A 6 -2.32 11.13 -8.36
CA ASP A 6 -3.42 11.63 -9.17
C ASP A 6 -4.19 12.68 -8.36
N PHE A 7 -3.96 13.96 -8.66
CA PHE A 7 -4.61 15.07 -7.95
C PHE A 7 -6.09 15.21 -8.31
N ASN A 8 -6.54 14.53 -9.37
CA ASN A 8 -7.94 14.57 -9.82
C ASN A 8 -8.76 13.41 -9.26
N SER A 9 -8.12 12.46 -8.59
CA SER A 9 -8.81 11.32 -7.99
C SER A 9 -9.55 11.73 -6.72
N ASP A 10 -10.67 11.08 -6.45
CA ASP A 10 -11.39 11.23 -5.19
C ASP A 10 -10.69 10.53 -4.02
N GLU A 11 -9.71 9.68 -4.31
CA GLU A 11 -8.93 9.01 -3.27
C GLU A 11 -8.00 10.00 -2.57
N ALA A 12 -8.01 10.01 -1.24
CA ALA A 12 -7.16 10.89 -0.45
C ALA A 12 -5.69 10.70 -0.81
N LEU A 13 -4.93 11.80 -0.88
CA LEU A 13 -3.53 11.76 -1.30
C LEU A 13 -2.68 10.85 -0.41
N TYR A 14 -2.92 10.87 0.91
CA TYR A 14 -2.15 10.01 1.81
C TYR A 14 -2.42 8.53 1.55
N MET A 15 -3.65 8.16 1.16
CA MET A 15 -4.00 6.78 0.81
C MET A 15 -3.36 6.36 -0.51
N GLN A 16 -3.29 7.24 -1.49
CA GLN A 16 -2.60 6.96 -2.74
C GLN A 16 -1.12 6.66 -2.47
N LEU A 17 -0.49 7.48 -1.65
CA LEU A 17 0.92 7.30 -1.28
C LEU A 17 1.12 5.99 -0.51
N ARG A 18 0.28 5.74 0.50
CA ARG A 18 0.31 4.51 1.27
C ARG A 18 0.20 3.29 0.35
N ASN A 19 -0.78 3.29 -0.55
CA ASN A 19 -1.03 2.17 -1.44
C ASN A 19 0.14 1.93 -2.40
N GLN A 20 0.74 2.98 -2.94
CA GLN A 20 1.89 2.83 -3.83
C GLN A 20 3.10 2.25 -3.12
N ILE A 21 3.33 2.61 -1.86
CA ILE A 21 4.43 2.05 -1.09
C ILE A 21 4.19 0.55 -0.84
N ILE A 22 2.97 0.15 -0.47
CA ILE A 22 2.63 -1.26 -0.28
C ILE A 22 2.81 -2.04 -1.57
N LEU A 23 2.34 -1.50 -2.70
CA LEU A 23 2.53 -2.11 -4.01
C LEU A 23 4.02 -2.25 -4.35
N GLY A 24 4.82 -1.25 -4.01
CA GLY A 24 6.27 -1.31 -4.21
C GLY A 24 6.93 -2.41 -3.38
N ILE A 25 6.47 -2.62 -2.16
CA ILE A 25 6.96 -3.73 -1.31
C ILE A 25 6.54 -5.08 -1.91
N ALA A 26 5.28 -5.22 -2.30
CA ALA A 26 4.75 -6.46 -2.85
C ALA A 26 5.44 -6.86 -4.15
N THR A 27 5.83 -5.89 -4.96
CA THR A 27 6.50 -6.13 -6.24
C THR A 27 8.03 -6.14 -6.13
N SER A 28 8.57 -6.08 -4.91
CA SER A 28 10.01 -6.09 -4.61
C SER A 28 10.78 -4.87 -5.15
N GLN A 29 10.08 -3.77 -5.46
CA GLN A 29 10.72 -2.49 -5.77
C GLN A 29 11.39 -1.89 -4.52
N TYR A 30 10.77 -2.11 -3.37
CA TYR A 30 11.32 -1.70 -2.07
C TYR A 30 11.57 -2.97 -1.26
N GLN A 31 12.75 -3.04 -0.64
CA GLN A 31 13.14 -4.25 0.06
C GLN A 31 13.21 -4.02 1.57
N GLU A 32 13.10 -5.11 2.31
CA GLU A 32 13.24 -5.08 3.77
C GLU A 32 14.52 -4.37 4.17
N GLY A 33 14.41 -3.44 5.09
CA GLY A 33 15.55 -2.67 5.59
C GLY A 33 15.88 -1.42 4.77
N GLU A 34 15.28 -1.25 3.60
CA GLU A 34 15.51 -0.07 2.76
C GLU A 34 14.90 1.16 3.40
N ALA A 35 15.64 2.27 3.40
CA ALA A 35 15.15 3.54 3.94
C ALA A 35 14.25 4.23 2.93
N LEU A 36 13.12 4.73 3.41
CA LEU A 36 12.26 5.62 2.63
C LEU A 36 12.84 7.04 2.67
N PRO A 37 12.53 7.87 1.66
CA PRO A 37 12.91 9.28 1.71
C PRO A 37 12.34 9.95 2.96
N SER A 38 13.00 11.01 3.44
CA SER A 38 12.44 11.81 4.52
C SER A 38 11.11 12.42 4.11
N VAL A 39 10.27 12.74 5.08
CA VAL A 39 8.96 13.37 4.82
C VAL A 39 9.14 14.63 3.96
N ARG A 40 10.09 15.49 4.31
CA ARG A 40 10.34 16.72 3.57
C ARG A 40 10.81 16.44 2.14
N SER A 41 11.76 15.53 1.98
CA SER A 41 12.31 15.19 0.67
C SER A 41 11.23 14.63 -0.26
N LEU A 42 10.41 13.71 0.23
CA LEU A 42 9.35 13.12 -0.59
C LEU A 42 8.28 14.15 -0.93
N ALA A 43 7.87 14.98 0.04
CA ALA A 43 6.88 16.03 -0.19
C ALA A 43 7.35 17.00 -1.28
N ASP A 44 8.62 17.39 -1.25
CA ASP A 44 9.20 18.28 -2.26
C ASP A 44 9.25 17.60 -3.63
N THR A 45 9.63 16.32 -3.67
CA THR A 45 9.78 15.58 -4.93
C THR A 45 8.46 15.38 -5.65
N ILE A 46 7.40 15.03 -4.93
CA ILE A 46 6.10 14.72 -5.53
C ILE A 46 5.11 15.89 -5.48
N GLY A 47 5.50 17.01 -4.87
CA GLY A 47 4.70 18.23 -4.88
C GLY A 47 3.46 18.18 -3.99
N ILE A 48 3.55 17.55 -2.82
CA ILE A 48 2.44 17.50 -1.87
C ILE A 48 2.88 18.03 -0.50
N ASN A 49 1.91 18.23 0.38
CA ASN A 49 2.14 18.75 1.71
C ASN A 49 2.89 17.72 2.58
N MET A 50 3.84 18.18 3.38
CA MET A 50 4.57 17.35 4.34
C MET A 50 3.65 16.60 5.29
N HIS A 51 2.55 17.22 5.72
CA HIS A 51 1.59 16.56 6.61
C HIS A 51 0.92 15.36 5.95
N THR A 52 0.69 15.42 4.65
CA THR A 52 0.15 14.31 3.87
C THR A 52 1.12 13.13 3.82
N VAL A 53 2.40 13.41 3.57
CA VAL A 53 3.44 12.37 3.59
C VAL A 53 3.56 11.77 4.98
N ASN A 54 3.58 12.60 6.00
CA ASN A 54 3.69 12.15 7.39
C ASN A 54 2.51 11.26 7.77
N LYS A 55 1.30 11.60 7.34
CA LYS A 55 0.11 10.79 7.59
C LYS A 55 0.23 9.41 6.92
N ALA A 56 0.69 9.37 5.67
CA ALA A 56 0.90 8.10 4.96
C ALA A 56 1.92 7.22 5.70
N TYR A 57 3.05 7.80 6.12
CA TYR A 57 4.08 7.06 6.86
C TYR A 57 3.56 6.57 8.21
N SER A 58 2.76 7.38 8.90
CA SER A 58 2.17 6.99 10.18
C SER A 58 1.21 5.82 10.03
N VAL A 59 0.39 5.83 8.98
CA VAL A 59 -0.53 4.73 8.67
C VAL A 59 0.26 3.45 8.36
N LEU A 60 1.30 3.55 7.54
CA LEU A 60 2.16 2.41 7.21
C LEU A 60 2.83 1.83 8.45
N LYS A 61 3.26 2.69 9.36
CA LYS A 61 3.85 2.26 10.64
C LYS A 61 2.82 1.53 11.50
N GLN A 62 1.63 2.09 11.63
CA GLN A 62 0.55 1.51 12.41
C GLN A 62 0.11 0.16 11.83
N GLU A 63 0.10 0.04 10.51
CA GLU A 63 -0.30 -1.19 9.82
C GLU A 63 0.82 -2.23 9.72
N GLY A 64 2.03 -1.91 10.18
CA GLY A 64 3.12 -2.87 10.26
C GLY A 64 3.93 -3.05 8.98
N PHE A 65 4.04 -2.02 8.15
CA PHE A 65 4.84 -2.06 6.92
C PHE A 65 6.18 -1.35 7.04
N VAL A 66 6.29 -0.40 7.96
CA VAL A 66 7.52 0.36 8.17
C VAL A 66 7.80 0.51 9.66
N LYS A 67 9.05 0.82 9.99
CA LYS A 67 9.49 1.15 11.35
C LYS A 67 10.39 2.38 11.31
N VAL A 68 10.54 3.02 12.46
CA VAL A 68 11.47 4.15 12.59
C VAL A 68 12.79 3.63 13.13
N ASP A 69 13.85 3.83 12.36
CA ASP A 69 15.23 3.52 12.77
C ASP A 69 15.90 4.84 13.14
N ARG A 70 16.61 4.84 14.28
CA ARG A 70 17.24 6.07 14.80
C ARG A 70 18.25 6.69 13.84
N ARG A 71 18.94 5.85 13.06
CA ARG A 71 20.01 6.30 12.16
C ARG A 71 19.52 6.56 10.74
N ARG A 72 18.58 5.72 10.27
CA ARG A 72 18.16 5.71 8.87
C ARG A 72 16.78 6.33 8.62
N GLY A 73 16.08 6.72 9.69
CA GLY A 73 14.73 7.25 9.58
C GLY A 73 13.69 6.15 9.39
N VAL A 74 12.75 6.37 8.51
CA VAL A 74 11.69 5.37 8.24
C VAL A 74 12.23 4.33 7.29
N ILE A 75 12.15 3.06 7.69
CA ILE A 75 12.64 1.94 6.89
C ILE A 75 11.52 0.94 6.62
N ILE A 76 11.65 0.21 5.52
CA ILE A 76 10.76 -0.90 5.22
C ILE A 76 11.02 -2.02 6.22
N ALA A 77 10.01 -2.38 6.99
CA ALA A 77 10.08 -3.44 7.98
C ALA A 77 8.69 -4.00 8.17
N VAL A 78 8.40 -5.11 7.48
CA VAL A 78 7.07 -5.70 7.46
C VAL A 78 6.88 -6.61 8.66
N ASP A 79 5.83 -6.34 9.42
CA ASP A 79 5.41 -7.21 10.52
C ASP A 79 4.57 -8.35 9.93
N ILE A 80 5.06 -9.58 10.09
CA ILE A 80 4.44 -10.76 9.50
C ILE A 80 3.49 -11.43 10.50
N ASP A 81 2.55 -10.69 11.05
CA ASP A 81 1.45 -11.28 11.81
C ASP A 81 0.38 -11.74 10.83
N LYS A 82 0.54 -12.98 10.37
CA LYS A 82 -0.31 -13.55 9.32
C LYS A 82 -1.77 -13.64 9.75
N LEU A 83 -2.04 -14.03 10.99
CA LEU A 83 -3.40 -14.20 11.47
C LEU A 83 -4.16 -12.87 11.49
N GLN A 84 -3.54 -11.85 12.03
CA GLN A 84 -4.13 -10.50 12.07
C GLN A 84 -4.36 -9.95 10.66
N ALA A 85 -3.37 -10.15 9.77
CA ALA A 85 -3.49 -9.72 8.38
C ALA A 85 -4.64 -10.43 7.67
N MET A 86 -4.81 -11.73 7.88
CA MET A 86 -5.91 -12.49 7.29
C MET A 86 -7.28 -11.99 7.75
N GLU A 87 -7.42 -11.68 9.03
CA GLU A 87 -8.68 -11.15 9.56
C GLU A 87 -9.04 -9.81 8.92
N MET A 88 -8.06 -8.92 8.78
CA MET A 88 -8.27 -7.61 8.17
C MET A 88 -8.62 -7.76 6.68
N ILE A 89 -7.90 -8.60 5.95
CA ILE A 89 -8.14 -8.83 4.53
C ILE A 89 -9.51 -9.44 4.31
N GLN A 90 -9.92 -10.42 5.12
CA GLN A 90 -11.26 -11.03 5.01
C GLN A 90 -12.35 -9.98 5.19
N LYS A 91 -12.19 -9.06 6.14
CA LYS A 91 -13.16 -8.02 6.38
C LYS A 91 -13.33 -7.12 5.17
N GLU A 92 -12.23 -6.70 4.57
CA GLU A 92 -12.25 -5.85 3.37
C GLU A 92 -12.79 -6.60 2.16
N LEU A 93 -12.39 -7.86 1.99
CA LEU A 93 -12.85 -8.70 0.88
C LEU A 93 -14.37 -8.92 0.92
N ARG A 94 -14.97 -9.06 2.10
CA ARG A 94 -16.42 -9.22 2.19
C ARG A 94 -17.16 -8.08 1.53
N VAL A 95 -16.71 -6.86 1.76
CA VAL A 95 -17.33 -5.68 1.15
C VAL A 95 -17.05 -5.61 -0.34
N LEU A 96 -15.80 -5.88 -0.74
CA LEU A 96 -15.43 -5.87 -2.16
C LEU A 96 -16.21 -6.92 -2.96
N LEU A 97 -16.33 -8.13 -2.42
CA LEU A 97 -17.06 -9.21 -3.10
C LEU A 97 -18.57 -8.95 -3.09
N ALA A 98 -19.08 -8.30 -2.06
CA ALA A 98 -20.48 -7.86 -2.05
C ALA A 98 -20.72 -6.81 -3.15
N GLN A 99 -19.82 -5.87 -3.32
CA GLN A 99 -19.91 -4.88 -4.40
C GLN A 99 -19.89 -5.56 -5.76
N ALA A 100 -18.99 -6.52 -5.95
CA ALA A 100 -18.90 -7.29 -7.19
C ALA A 100 -20.21 -8.02 -7.47
N SER A 101 -20.77 -8.67 -6.46
CA SER A 101 -22.05 -9.38 -6.58
C SER A 101 -23.18 -8.43 -6.97
N CYS A 102 -23.24 -7.25 -6.36
CA CYS A 102 -24.24 -6.23 -6.70
C CYS A 102 -24.13 -5.75 -8.14
N LYS A 103 -22.94 -5.78 -8.70
CA LYS A 103 -22.66 -5.32 -10.06
C LYS A 103 -22.63 -6.46 -11.09
N ASN A 104 -23.11 -7.63 -10.72
CA ASN A 104 -23.17 -8.81 -11.58
C ASN A 104 -21.79 -9.29 -12.06
N ILE A 105 -20.76 -9.06 -11.27
CA ILE A 105 -19.44 -9.61 -11.54
C ILE A 105 -19.40 -11.00 -10.92
N SER A 106 -19.08 -12.02 -11.73
CA SER A 106 -19.13 -13.41 -11.30
C SER A 106 -17.93 -13.79 -10.42
N ARG A 107 -18.11 -14.87 -9.68
CA ARG A 107 -17.02 -15.46 -8.90
C ARG A 107 -15.82 -15.83 -9.79
N GLU A 108 -16.11 -16.36 -10.98
CA GLU A 108 -15.08 -16.74 -11.94
C GLU A 108 -14.29 -15.52 -12.41
N GLU A 109 -14.99 -14.42 -12.72
CA GLU A 109 -14.33 -13.16 -13.09
C GLU A 109 -13.44 -12.63 -11.98
N ILE A 110 -13.88 -12.75 -10.72
CA ILE A 110 -13.06 -12.34 -9.56
C ILE A 110 -11.81 -13.23 -9.44
N HIS A 111 -11.95 -14.54 -9.62
CA HIS A 111 -10.81 -15.45 -9.59
C HIS A 111 -9.79 -15.11 -10.68
N ASP A 112 -10.25 -14.76 -11.87
CA ASP A 112 -9.38 -14.34 -12.97
C ASP A 112 -8.64 -13.05 -12.62
N MET A 113 -9.32 -12.08 -11.99
CA MET A 113 -8.69 -10.85 -11.52
C MET A 113 -7.58 -11.14 -10.52
N ILE A 114 -7.83 -12.04 -9.57
CA ILE A 114 -6.85 -12.42 -8.55
C ILE A 114 -5.60 -12.98 -9.22
N ASP A 115 -5.78 -13.91 -10.16
CA ASP A 115 -4.66 -14.55 -10.86
C ASP A 115 -3.87 -13.51 -11.67
N THR A 116 -4.56 -12.62 -12.36
CA THR A 116 -3.92 -11.54 -13.13
C THR A 116 -3.07 -10.64 -12.23
N ILE A 117 -3.61 -10.25 -11.08
CA ILE A 117 -2.90 -9.37 -10.14
C ILE A 117 -1.66 -10.06 -9.58
N TYR A 118 -1.78 -11.33 -9.15
CA TYR A 118 -0.62 -12.07 -8.66
C TYR A 118 0.46 -12.25 -9.74
N ASN A 119 0.05 -12.41 -10.98
CA ASN A 119 1.02 -12.47 -12.09
C ASN A 119 1.78 -11.15 -12.26
N GLU A 120 1.11 -10.01 -12.01
CA GLU A 120 1.77 -8.70 -12.01
C GLU A 120 2.84 -8.61 -10.91
N TYR A 121 2.66 -9.33 -9.79
CA TYR A 121 3.60 -9.33 -8.68
C TYR A 121 4.75 -10.34 -8.88
N GLY A 122 4.86 -10.94 -10.03
CA GLY A 122 5.89 -11.95 -10.31
C GLY A 122 5.48 -13.35 -9.87
N GLY A 123 4.18 -13.64 -9.84
CA GLY A 123 3.67 -14.98 -9.55
C GLY A 123 3.69 -15.37 -8.07
N LYS A 124 3.73 -14.39 -7.17
CA LYS A 124 3.68 -14.67 -5.72
C LYS A 124 2.30 -15.06 -5.27
#